data_65ee31d2b3f31cef297b3f334a5150d9
#
_entry.id   65ee31d2b3f31cef297b3f334a5150d9
#
_cell.length_a   1.000
_cell.length_b   1.000
_cell.length_c   1.000
_cell.angle_alpha   90.00
_cell.angle_beta   90.00
_cell.angle_gamma   90.00
#
_symmetry.space_group_name_H-M   'P 1'
#
loop_
_entity.id
_entity.type
_entity.pdbx_description
1 polymer ?
#
loop_
_entity_poly.entity_id
_entity_poly.type
_entity_poly.pdbx_seq_one_letter_code
_entity_poly.pdbx_strand_id
1 'polypeptide(L)'
;MAIQIDEITPNIGAEVKGIDLANLDEKTFCEIEMAFAKHHVLVFRDQLLSRDQHKAFGRRFGDIHIHPSKRNGLSDQADKELFIIDVQPDAKQANGEAWHADVTCEEIPPLASLLYVTKVPENGGGDTMFTNMCEAYNELSQAMKDFLRDKTAFHDGEIDLANYGIRLRVGQSYPQSSHPVIIKHPVTGKAILYVNKSFTSHIEQLKKWESDAVLSGLYDFIERNLRIGRAHV
;
A
#
# COMPACT_ATOMS: atom_id res chain seq x y z
N MET A 1 4.03 29.02 -8.51
CA MET A 1 4.94 29.06 -7.32
C MET A 1 5.63 27.72 -7.23
N ALA A 2 6.88 27.63 -6.75
CA ALA A 2 7.49 26.32 -6.49
C ALA A 2 6.76 25.66 -5.32
N ILE A 3 6.51 24.35 -5.41
CA ILE A 3 5.92 23.60 -4.30
C ILE A 3 6.92 23.50 -3.14
N GLN A 4 6.42 23.53 -1.92
CA GLN A 4 7.22 23.27 -0.73
C GLN A 4 7.03 21.81 -0.32
N ILE A 5 8.15 21.08 -0.11
CA ILE A 5 8.16 19.68 0.29
C ILE A 5 8.94 19.56 1.59
N ASP A 6 8.25 19.21 2.67
CA ASP A 6 8.83 19.07 4.01
C ASP A 6 8.86 17.59 4.40
N GLU A 7 10.03 17.04 4.65
CA GLU A 7 10.18 15.63 5.07
C GLU A 7 9.52 15.39 6.44
N ILE A 8 8.67 14.37 6.54
CA ILE A 8 8.04 13.94 7.80
C ILE A 8 9.03 13.12 8.62
N THR A 9 9.73 12.19 7.95
CA THR A 9 10.83 11.41 8.53
C THR A 9 11.97 11.30 7.52
N PRO A 10 13.20 10.98 7.94
CA PRO A 10 14.35 10.89 7.02
C PRO A 10 14.18 9.85 5.92
N ASN A 11 13.41 8.78 6.15
CA ASN A 11 13.38 7.62 5.27
C ASN A 11 12.07 7.45 4.51
N ILE A 12 10.98 8.08 4.95
CA ILE A 12 9.66 7.95 4.34
C ILE A 12 8.75 9.09 4.74
N GLY A 13 7.95 9.55 3.79
CA GLY A 13 6.92 10.55 3.99
C GLY A 13 7.39 11.99 3.84
N ALA A 14 6.63 12.77 3.09
CA ALA A 14 6.79 14.21 2.99
C ALA A 14 5.42 14.91 2.92
N GLU A 15 5.33 16.08 3.50
CA GLU A 15 4.19 16.98 3.36
C GLU A 15 4.43 17.94 2.20
N VAL A 16 3.45 18.04 1.30
CA VAL A 16 3.48 18.96 0.15
C VAL A 16 2.53 20.11 0.41
N LYS A 17 3.08 21.33 0.39
CA LYS A 17 2.38 22.58 0.75
C LYS A 17 2.28 23.53 -0.43
N GLY A 18 1.32 24.46 -0.32
CA GLY A 18 1.18 25.57 -1.27
C GLY A 18 0.55 25.19 -2.60
N ILE A 19 -0.20 24.10 -2.64
CA ILE A 19 -0.89 23.61 -3.85
C ILE A 19 -2.38 23.36 -3.59
N ASP A 20 -3.14 23.37 -4.67
CA ASP A 20 -4.53 22.93 -4.75
C ASP A 20 -4.60 21.75 -5.72
N LEU A 21 -4.88 20.55 -5.20
CA LEU A 21 -4.96 19.33 -6.00
C LEU A 21 -6.09 19.35 -7.03
N ALA A 22 -7.10 20.21 -6.84
CA ALA A 22 -8.19 20.38 -7.80
C ALA A 22 -7.75 21.16 -9.07
N ASN A 23 -6.66 21.94 -8.99
CA ASN A 23 -6.23 22.88 -10.04
C ASN A 23 -4.71 22.79 -10.29
N LEU A 24 -4.18 21.60 -10.55
CA LEU A 24 -2.75 21.38 -10.81
C LEU A 24 -2.40 21.61 -12.28
N ASP A 25 -1.36 22.39 -12.52
CA ASP A 25 -0.68 22.43 -13.82
C ASP A 25 0.26 21.22 -14.02
N GLU A 26 0.73 21.01 -15.23
CA GLU A 26 1.57 19.87 -15.59
C GLU A 26 2.93 19.91 -14.90
N LYS A 27 3.52 21.10 -14.77
CA LYS A 27 4.81 21.27 -14.11
C LYS A 27 4.74 20.88 -12.64
N THR A 28 3.73 21.35 -11.91
CA THR A 28 3.50 21.03 -10.51
C THR A 28 3.25 19.54 -10.31
N PHE A 29 2.52 18.92 -11.24
CA PHE A 29 2.30 17.47 -11.17
C PHE A 29 3.60 16.67 -11.35
N CYS A 30 4.47 17.02 -12.29
CA CYS A 30 5.78 16.39 -12.42
C CYS A 30 6.64 16.53 -11.16
N GLU A 31 6.56 17.67 -10.47
CA GLU A 31 7.25 17.86 -9.18
C GLU A 31 6.68 16.93 -8.10
N ILE A 32 5.35 16.70 -8.07
CA ILE A 32 4.69 15.73 -7.19
C ILE A 32 5.14 14.30 -7.50
N GLU A 33 5.18 13.89 -8.77
CA GLU A 33 5.64 12.54 -9.15
C GLU A 33 7.08 12.28 -8.71
N MET A 34 7.97 13.25 -8.90
CA MET A 34 9.37 13.14 -8.44
C MET A 34 9.45 13.04 -6.91
N ALA A 35 8.65 13.84 -6.21
CA ALA A 35 8.58 13.80 -4.75
C ALA A 35 8.02 12.44 -4.27
N PHE A 36 6.99 11.92 -4.91
CA PHE A 36 6.41 10.61 -4.60
C PHE A 36 7.42 9.48 -4.79
N ALA A 37 8.14 9.47 -5.90
CA ALA A 37 9.18 8.49 -6.17
C ALA A 37 10.33 8.55 -5.13
N LYS A 38 10.63 9.73 -4.58
CA LYS A 38 11.67 9.95 -3.57
C LYS A 38 11.21 9.57 -2.16
N HIS A 39 10.02 10.04 -1.76
CA HIS A 39 9.55 9.98 -0.37
C HIS A 39 8.55 8.85 -0.10
N HIS A 40 8.05 8.19 -1.15
CA HIS A 40 7.12 7.05 -1.13
C HIS A 40 5.72 7.33 -0.55
N VAL A 41 5.57 8.30 0.32
CA VAL A 41 4.30 8.78 0.88
C VAL A 41 4.29 10.30 0.80
N LEU A 42 3.21 10.86 0.25
CA LEU A 42 2.98 12.31 0.25
C LEU A 42 1.70 12.64 0.99
N VAL A 43 1.76 13.69 1.79
CA VAL A 43 0.63 14.21 2.55
C VAL A 43 0.27 15.59 2.02
N PHE A 44 -1.00 15.79 1.72
CA PHE A 44 -1.57 17.03 1.22
C PHE A 44 -2.66 17.46 2.19
N ARG A 45 -2.36 18.40 3.06
CA ARG A 45 -3.34 18.88 4.05
C ARG A 45 -4.28 19.91 3.45
N ASP A 46 -5.43 20.10 4.10
CA ASP A 46 -6.41 21.15 3.81
C ASP A 46 -6.93 21.15 2.36
N GLN A 47 -7.01 19.96 1.75
CA GLN A 47 -7.56 19.79 0.40
C GLN A 47 -9.08 19.60 0.47
N LEU A 48 -9.80 20.38 -0.32
CA LEU A 48 -11.25 20.22 -0.48
C LEU A 48 -11.55 19.65 -1.88
N LEU A 49 -11.68 18.33 -1.96
CA LEU A 49 -11.90 17.63 -3.23
C LEU A 49 -13.31 17.04 -3.31
N SER A 50 -14.00 17.28 -4.41
CA SER A 50 -15.11 16.42 -4.81
C SER A 50 -14.62 15.03 -5.20
N ARG A 51 -15.52 14.04 -5.22
CA ARG A 51 -15.15 12.68 -5.67
C ARG A 51 -14.57 12.68 -7.08
N ASP A 52 -15.08 13.51 -7.98
CA ASP A 52 -14.59 13.59 -9.35
C ASP A 52 -13.21 14.23 -9.43
N GLN A 53 -12.92 15.25 -8.61
CA GLN A 53 -11.59 15.85 -8.50
C GLN A 53 -10.58 14.86 -7.90
N HIS A 54 -10.96 14.09 -6.88
CA HIS A 54 -10.12 13.03 -6.32
C HIS A 54 -9.78 11.97 -7.37
N LYS A 55 -10.77 11.49 -8.14
CA LYS A 55 -10.54 10.58 -9.26
C LYS A 55 -9.70 11.20 -10.36
N ALA A 56 -9.93 12.46 -10.70
CA ALA A 56 -9.16 13.16 -11.72
C ALA A 56 -7.67 13.28 -11.33
N PHE A 57 -7.39 13.56 -10.07
CA PHE A 57 -6.02 13.54 -9.56
C PHE A 57 -5.40 12.14 -9.64
N GLY A 58 -6.13 11.10 -9.26
CA GLY A 58 -5.68 9.71 -9.37
C GLY A 58 -5.33 9.31 -10.81
N ARG A 59 -6.15 9.71 -11.79
CA ARG A 59 -5.93 9.42 -13.21
C ARG A 59 -4.66 10.04 -13.80
N ARG A 60 -4.08 11.02 -13.14
CA ARG A 60 -2.79 11.56 -13.56
C ARG A 60 -1.62 10.58 -13.34
N PHE A 61 -1.76 9.65 -12.40
CA PHE A 61 -0.78 8.58 -12.17
C PHE A 61 -1.02 7.33 -13.03
N GLY A 62 -2.15 7.24 -13.71
CA GLY A 62 -2.54 6.11 -14.54
C GLY A 62 -4.02 5.75 -14.42
N ASP A 63 -4.39 4.61 -14.97
CA ASP A 63 -5.77 4.11 -14.90
C ASP A 63 -6.16 3.76 -13.45
N ILE A 64 -7.38 4.12 -13.06
CA ILE A 64 -7.88 3.80 -11.73
C ILE A 64 -8.15 2.31 -11.63
N HIS A 65 -7.51 1.68 -10.66
CA HIS A 65 -7.73 0.28 -10.33
C HIS A 65 -9.12 0.08 -9.70
N ILE A 66 -9.88 -0.88 -10.23
CA ILE A 66 -11.16 -1.28 -9.63
C ILE A 66 -10.92 -2.39 -8.61
N HIS A 67 -11.14 -2.10 -7.34
CA HIS A 67 -10.88 -3.05 -6.26
C HIS A 67 -11.60 -4.39 -6.47
N PRO A 68 -10.96 -5.54 -6.23
CA PRO A 68 -11.54 -6.87 -6.48
C PRO A 68 -12.90 -7.10 -5.81
N SER A 69 -13.10 -6.58 -4.60
CA SER A 69 -14.41 -6.68 -3.91
C SER A 69 -15.55 -6.07 -4.70
N LYS A 70 -15.29 -5.02 -5.49
CA LYS A 70 -16.30 -4.38 -6.34
C LYS A 70 -16.50 -5.11 -7.66
N ARG A 71 -15.44 -5.67 -8.22
CA ARG A 71 -15.55 -6.50 -9.44
C ARG A 71 -16.30 -7.79 -9.18
N ASN A 72 -16.10 -8.39 -8.01
CA ASN A 72 -16.65 -9.71 -7.65
C ASN A 72 -17.98 -9.63 -6.89
N GLY A 73 -18.60 -8.43 -6.78
CA GLY A 73 -19.89 -8.26 -6.15
C GLY A 73 -19.89 -8.47 -4.62
N LEU A 74 -18.73 -8.31 -3.97
CA LEU A 74 -18.61 -8.32 -2.50
C LEU A 74 -18.89 -6.95 -1.88
N SER A 75 -18.89 -5.89 -2.69
CA SER A 75 -19.26 -4.53 -2.29
C SER A 75 -20.39 -4.02 -3.19
N ASP A 76 -21.40 -3.45 -2.57
CA ASP A 76 -22.59 -2.84 -3.22
C ASP A 76 -22.45 -1.33 -3.46
N GLN A 77 -21.29 -0.73 -3.13
CA GLN A 77 -21.04 0.69 -3.35
C GLN A 77 -21.21 1.05 -4.84
N ALA A 78 -22.00 2.07 -5.13
CA ALA A 78 -22.37 2.46 -6.50
C ALA A 78 -21.18 2.94 -7.34
N ASP A 79 -20.26 3.71 -6.72
CA ASP A 79 -19.04 4.17 -7.40
C ASP A 79 -17.98 3.06 -7.37
N LYS A 80 -17.67 2.50 -8.53
CA LYS A 80 -16.70 1.40 -8.64
C LYS A 80 -15.24 1.86 -8.49
N GLU A 81 -14.95 3.11 -8.79
CA GLU A 81 -13.60 3.67 -8.77
C GLU A 81 -13.18 4.18 -7.38
N LEU A 82 -14.13 4.38 -6.47
CA LEU A 82 -13.84 4.78 -5.09
C LEU A 82 -14.21 3.66 -4.12
N PHE A 83 -13.28 3.31 -3.24
CA PHE A 83 -13.53 2.41 -2.13
C PHE A 83 -13.74 3.23 -0.85
N ILE A 84 -15.00 3.31 -0.39
CA ILE A 84 -15.36 4.09 0.79
C ILE A 84 -15.17 3.22 2.03
N ILE A 85 -14.31 3.67 2.94
CA ILE A 85 -14.06 3.06 4.24
C ILE A 85 -14.75 3.93 5.29
N ASP A 86 -15.73 3.37 6.00
CA ASP A 86 -16.41 4.03 7.11
C ASP A 86 -16.31 3.13 8.35
N VAL A 87 -15.41 3.51 9.26
CA VAL A 87 -15.16 2.75 10.49
C VAL A 87 -16.01 3.35 11.61
N GLN A 88 -16.91 2.55 12.15
CA GLN A 88 -17.77 2.97 13.25
C GLN A 88 -16.99 3.01 14.59
N PRO A 89 -17.36 3.87 15.55
CA PRO A 89 -16.65 4.03 16.82
C PRO A 89 -16.57 2.75 17.68
N ASP A 90 -17.50 1.81 17.49
CA ASP A 90 -17.59 0.54 18.19
C ASP A 90 -17.03 -0.64 17.36
N ALA A 91 -16.46 -0.37 16.21
CA ALA A 91 -15.86 -1.41 15.36
C ALA A 91 -14.71 -2.09 16.12
N LYS A 92 -14.74 -3.42 16.14
CA LYS A 92 -13.69 -4.23 16.78
C LYS A 92 -12.42 -4.32 15.94
N GLN A 93 -12.52 -4.01 14.66
CA GLN A 93 -11.45 -4.08 13.68
C GLN A 93 -11.68 -3.05 12.60
N ALA A 94 -10.62 -2.37 12.19
CA ALA A 94 -10.63 -1.46 11.05
C ALA A 94 -10.04 -2.12 9.80
N ASN A 95 -10.43 -1.66 8.62
CA ASN A 95 -9.80 -2.09 7.40
C ASN A 95 -8.34 -1.61 7.38
N GLY A 96 -7.41 -2.50 7.02
CA GLY A 96 -6.00 -2.16 6.88
C GLY A 96 -5.19 -2.18 8.20
N GLU A 97 -5.65 -2.86 9.25
CA GLU A 97 -4.89 -2.94 10.52
C GLU A 97 -3.56 -3.71 10.41
N ALA A 98 -3.45 -4.67 9.50
CA ALA A 98 -2.20 -5.41 9.30
C ALA A 98 -1.27 -4.67 8.33
N TRP A 99 0.05 -4.82 8.48
CA TRP A 99 1.01 -4.33 7.50
C TRP A 99 0.79 -5.00 6.14
N HIS A 100 0.48 -4.20 5.13
CA HIS A 100 0.19 -4.67 3.77
C HIS A 100 0.64 -3.65 2.71
N ALA A 101 0.67 -4.09 1.47
CA ALA A 101 0.54 -3.26 0.30
C ALA A 101 -0.76 -3.69 -0.40
N ASP A 102 -1.51 -2.73 -0.93
CA ASP A 102 -2.86 -2.98 -1.45
C ASP A 102 -2.86 -4.00 -2.58
N VAL A 103 -3.76 -4.96 -2.45
CA VAL A 103 -4.13 -5.95 -3.45
C VAL A 103 -2.96 -6.58 -4.23
N THR A 104 -1.89 -6.92 -3.51
CA THR A 104 -0.73 -7.61 -4.09
C THR A 104 -1.06 -9.00 -4.66
N CYS A 105 -2.27 -9.47 -4.45
CA CYS A 105 -2.83 -10.67 -5.08
C CYS A 105 -3.21 -10.48 -6.56
N GLU A 106 -3.24 -9.25 -7.09
CA GLU A 106 -3.46 -8.98 -8.51
C GLU A 106 -2.21 -9.34 -9.33
N GLU A 107 -2.41 -9.77 -10.59
CA GLU A 107 -1.30 -10.00 -11.52
C GLU A 107 -0.50 -8.70 -11.78
N ILE A 108 -1.21 -7.57 -11.87
CA ILE A 108 -0.65 -6.23 -11.96
C ILE A 108 -1.21 -5.41 -10.79
N PRO A 109 -0.50 -5.36 -9.65
CA PRO A 109 -0.91 -4.56 -8.51
C PRO A 109 -0.94 -3.06 -8.83
N PRO A 110 -1.80 -2.27 -8.15
CA PRO A 110 -1.83 -0.82 -8.36
C PRO A 110 -0.49 -0.17 -7.98
N LEU A 111 -0.13 0.88 -8.72
CA LEU A 111 1.10 1.64 -8.49
C LEU A 111 1.09 2.33 -7.12
N ALA A 112 -0.06 2.85 -6.72
CA ALA A 112 -0.25 3.64 -5.51
C ALA A 112 -1.71 3.64 -5.07
N SER A 113 -1.94 4.05 -3.82
CA SER A 113 -3.26 4.32 -3.27
C SER A 113 -3.38 5.79 -2.90
N LEU A 114 -4.50 6.41 -3.24
CA LEU A 114 -4.85 7.77 -2.86
C LEU A 114 -5.95 7.73 -1.80
N LEU A 115 -5.59 8.03 -0.57
CA LEU A 115 -6.53 8.09 0.55
C LEU A 115 -6.98 9.54 0.78
N TYR A 116 -8.28 9.79 0.72
CA TYR A 116 -8.88 11.08 1.07
C TYR A 116 -9.67 10.94 2.37
N VAL A 117 -9.07 11.40 3.47
CA VAL A 117 -9.65 11.31 4.81
C VAL A 117 -10.59 12.50 5.03
N THR A 118 -11.88 12.24 5.25
CA THR A 118 -12.91 13.27 5.45
C THR A 118 -13.36 13.37 6.90
N LYS A 119 -13.05 12.38 7.72
CA LYS A 119 -13.44 12.34 9.14
C LYS A 119 -12.37 11.61 9.93
N VAL A 120 -11.94 12.21 11.01
CA VAL A 120 -11.00 11.62 11.98
C VAL A 120 -11.67 11.54 13.36
N PRO A 121 -11.27 10.61 14.24
CA PRO A 121 -11.76 10.56 15.61
C PRO A 121 -11.39 11.82 16.40
N GLU A 122 -12.30 12.28 17.28
CA GLU A 122 -12.07 13.48 18.13
C GLU A 122 -10.89 13.31 19.10
N ASN A 123 -10.55 12.08 19.46
CA ASN A 123 -9.44 11.76 20.35
C ASN A 123 -8.06 11.76 19.67
N GLY A 124 -7.98 12.12 18.39
CA GLY A 124 -6.74 12.16 17.62
C GLY A 124 -6.18 10.78 17.24
N GLY A 125 -6.97 9.70 17.37
CA GLY A 125 -6.58 8.37 16.93
C GLY A 125 -6.83 8.15 15.43
N GLY A 126 -6.41 7.00 14.92
CA GLY A 126 -6.66 6.58 13.54
C GLY A 126 -5.57 6.97 12.55
N ASP A 127 -4.35 7.25 13.03
CA ASP A 127 -3.19 7.48 12.16
C ASP A 127 -2.95 6.30 11.23
N THR A 128 -2.60 6.59 9.98
CA THR A 128 -2.12 5.59 9.04
C THR A 128 -0.60 5.50 9.14
N MET A 129 -0.10 4.29 9.39
CA MET A 129 1.34 4.06 9.48
C MET A 129 1.89 3.51 8.17
N PHE A 130 3.04 4.01 7.75
CA PHE A 130 3.75 3.56 6.55
C PHE A 130 5.16 3.11 6.90
N THR A 131 5.69 2.15 6.13
CA THR A 131 7.08 1.68 6.26
C THR A 131 7.75 1.59 4.89
N ASN A 132 9.06 1.90 4.83
CA ASN A 132 9.83 1.91 3.59
C ASN A 132 10.38 0.52 3.24
N MET A 133 9.78 -0.16 2.29
CA MET A 133 10.16 -1.51 1.89
C MET A 133 11.44 -1.56 1.03
N CYS A 134 11.91 -0.43 0.50
CA CYS A 134 13.26 -0.34 -0.08
C CYS A 134 14.32 -0.39 1.03
N GLU A 135 14.12 0.34 2.12
CA GLU A 135 15.01 0.30 3.28
C GLU A 135 14.92 -1.04 4.01
N ALA A 136 13.74 -1.67 4.05
CA ALA A 136 13.59 -3.04 4.53
C ALA A 136 14.50 -4.01 3.76
N TYR A 137 14.54 -3.91 2.43
CA TYR A 137 15.50 -4.68 1.63
C TYR A 137 16.95 -4.32 1.93
N ASN A 138 17.28 -3.03 2.03
CA ASN A 138 18.66 -2.56 2.27
C ASN A 138 19.23 -3.08 3.58
N GLU A 139 18.42 -3.14 4.63
CA GLU A 139 18.80 -3.60 5.97
C GLU A 139 18.91 -5.14 6.11
N LEU A 140 18.46 -5.91 5.12
CA LEU A 140 18.70 -7.36 5.12
C LEU A 140 20.21 -7.67 5.00
N SER A 141 20.66 -8.73 5.66
CA SER A 141 22.01 -9.26 5.46
C SER A 141 22.22 -9.71 4.01
N GLN A 142 23.47 -9.68 3.54
CA GLN A 142 23.79 -10.16 2.18
C GLN A 142 23.35 -11.62 1.98
N ALA A 143 23.53 -12.48 2.99
CA ALA A 143 23.09 -13.88 2.93
C ALA A 143 21.56 -14.00 2.72
N MET A 144 20.75 -13.15 3.39
CA MET A 144 19.31 -13.13 3.21
C MET A 144 18.93 -12.57 1.83
N LYS A 145 19.58 -11.52 1.36
CA LYS A 145 19.40 -10.99 0.00
C LYS A 145 19.68 -12.04 -1.07
N ASP A 146 20.79 -12.79 -0.91
CA ASP A 146 21.17 -13.85 -1.84
C ASP A 146 20.19 -15.02 -1.79
N PHE A 147 19.70 -15.40 -0.61
CA PHE A 147 18.71 -16.43 -0.43
C PHE A 147 17.37 -16.08 -1.09
N LEU A 148 16.92 -14.83 -0.98
CA LEU A 148 15.61 -14.38 -1.48
C LEU A 148 15.61 -13.98 -2.96
N ARG A 149 16.77 -13.77 -3.58
CA ARG A 149 16.93 -13.16 -4.92
C ARG A 149 16.06 -13.81 -6.00
N ASP A 150 16.05 -15.14 -6.05
CA ASP A 150 15.35 -15.91 -7.09
C ASP A 150 14.09 -16.60 -6.53
N LYS A 151 13.57 -16.13 -5.42
CA LYS A 151 12.35 -16.67 -4.83
C LYS A 151 11.12 -15.92 -5.32
N THR A 152 10.03 -16.65 -5.49
CA THR A 152 8.70 -16.12 -5.74
C THR A 152 7.78 -16.44 -4.57
N ALA A 153 6.89 -15.52 -4.26
CA ALA A 153 5.87 -15.68 -3.25
C ALA A 153 4.49 -15.70 -3.91
N PHE A 154 3.65 -16.62 -3.47
CA PHE A 154 2.26 -16.71 -3.89
C PHE A 154 1.42 -15.79 -3.01
N HIS A 155 0.72 -14.84 -3.64
CA HIS A 155 -0.18 -13.91 -2.99
C HIS A 155 -1.62 -14.31 -3.24
N ASP A 156 -2.39 -14.41 -2.17
CA ASP A 156 -3.78 -14.88 -2.19
C ASP A 156 -4.68 -13.86 -1.51
N GLY A 157 -5.60 -13.27 -2.26
CA GLY A 157 -6.51 -12.29 -1.74
C GLY A 157 -7.58 -12.85 -0.79
N GLU A 158 -7.78 -14.18 -0.75
CA GLU A 158 -8.69 -14.79 0.22
C GLU A 158 -8.16 -14.71 1.66
N ILE A 159 -6.83 -14.59 1.84
CA ILE A 159 -6.23 -14.37 3.17
C ILE A 159 -6.73 -13.06 3.76
N ASP A 160 -6.71 -11.98 2.97
CA ASP A 160 -7.20 -10.67 3.39
C ASP A 160 -8.70 -10.72 3.71
N LEU A 161 -9.50 -11.31 2.83
CA LEU A 161 -10.94 -11.49 3.09
C LEU A 161 -11.21 -12.25 4.39
N ALA A 162 -10.43 -13.30 4.66
CA ALA A 162 -10.58 -14.10 5.88
C ALA A 162 -10.28 -13.29 7.15
N ASN A 163 -9.36 -12.32 7.09
CA ASN A 163 -9.07 -11.40 8.19
C ASN A 163 -10.30 -10.57 8.59
N TYR A 164 -11.19 -10.29 7.65
CA TYR A 164 -12.47 -9.59 7.90
C TYR A 164 -13.67 -10.53 8.07
N GLY A 165 -13.44 -11.83 8.19
CA GLY A 165 -14.50 -12.82 8.32
C GLY A 165 -15.34 -13.01 7.05
N ILE A 166 -14.88 -12.50 5.91
CA ILE A 166 -15.56 -12.64 4.62
C ILE A 166 -15.17 -13.99 3.99
N ARG A 167 -16.18 -14.75 3.56
CA ARG A 167 -15.98 -16.01 2.84
C ARG A 167 -16.64 -15.93 1.48
N LEU A 168 -15.93 -16.39 0.46
CA LEU A 168 -16.46 -16.46 -0.89
C LEU A 168 -17.58 -17.50 -0.97
N ARG A 169 -18.59 -17.21 -1.79
CA ARG A 169 -19.67 -18.16 -2.12
C ARG A 169 -19.21 -19.12 -3.19
N VAL A 170 -19.86 -20.25 -3.31
CA VAL A 170 -19.59 -21.22 -4.39
C VAL A 170 -19.71 -20.52 -5.75
N GLY A 171 -18.66 -20.63 -6.55
CA GLY A 171 -18.56 -19.98 -7.87
C GLY A 171 -17.99 -18.55 -7.87
N GLN A 172 -17.69 -17.97 -6.70
CA GLN A 172 -16.89 -16.76 -6.62
C GLN A 172 -15.40 -17.09 -6.52
N SER A 173 -14.55 -16.24 -7.06
CA SER A 173 -13.10 -16.30 -6.91
C SER A 173 -12.55 -14.94 -6.56
N TYR A 174 -11.38 -14.90 -5.94
CA TYR A 174 -10.65 -13.67 -5.65
C TYR A 174 -9.27 -13.74 -6.28
N PRO A 175 -8.63 -12.62 -6.62
CA PRO A 175 -7.34 -12.65 -7.30
C PRO A 175 -6.28 -13.41 -6.51
N GLN A 176 -5.44 -14.12 -7.24
CA GLN A 176 -4.26 -14.83 -6.75
C GLN A 176 -3.15 -14.66 -7.78
N SER A 177 -1.93 -14.38 -7.36
CA SER A 177 -0.80 -14.19 -8.25
C SER A 177 0.53 -14.50 -7.57
N SER A 178 1.51 -14.91 -8.35
CA SER A 178 2.90 -15.10 -7.90
C SER A 178 3.75 -13.91 -8.27
N HIS A 179 4.50 -13.38 -7.29
CA HIS A 179 5.43 -12.26 -7.51
C HIS A 179 6.82 -12.60 -6.98
N PRO A 180 7.89 -12.06 -7.56
CA PRO A 180 9.20 -12.15 -6.95
C PRO A 180 9.18 -11.59 -5.52
N VAL A 181 9.86 -12.26 -4.58
CA VAL A 181 10.02 -11.75 -3.20
C VAL A 181 10.76 -10.42 -3.19
N ILE A 182 11.65 -10.22 -4.15
CA ILE A 182 12.37 -8.95 -4.37
C ILE A 182 11.97 -8.41 -5.74
N ILE A 183 11.28 -7.27 -5.75
CA ILE A 183 10.91 -6.55 -6.97
C ILE A 183 11.73 -5.26 -7.11
N LYS A 184 11.63 -4.63 -8.28
CA LYS A 184 12.21 -3.29 -8.51
C LYS A 184 11.11 -2.24 -8.51
N HIS A 185 11.35 -1.14 -7.81
CA HIS A 185 10.50 0.04 -7.89
C HIS A 185 10.42 0.53 -9.34
N PRO A 186 9.22 0.69 -9.93
CA PRO A 186 9.06 0.93 -11.36
C PRO A 186 9.71 2.24 -11.85
N VAL A 187 9.79 3.26 -10.98
CA VAL A 187 10.35 4.56 -11.32
C VAL A 187 11.82 4.67 -10.93
N THR A 188 12.17 4.27 -9.69
CA THR A 188 13.53 4.48 -9.16
C THR A 188 14.48 3.32 -9.41
N GLY A 189 13.98 2.14 -9.79
CA GLY A 189 14.76 0.91 -9.96
C GLY A 189 15.29 0.31 -8.65
N LYS A 190 15.02 0.92 -7.48
CA LYS A 190 15.45 0.41 -6.17
C LYS A 190 14.79 -0.95 -5.89
N ALA A 191 15.53 -1.85 -5.24
CA ALA A 191 14.99 -3.13 -4.81
C ALA A 191 14.02 -2.95 -3.64
N ILE A 192 12.94 -3.72 -3.65
CA ILE A 192 11.86 -3.70 -2.66
C ILE A 192 11.68 -5.12 -2.12
N LEU A 193 11.59 -5.26 -0.80
CA LEU A 193 11.11 -6.50 -0.19
C LEU A 193 9.58 -6.58 -0.34
N TYR A 194 9.09 -7.52 -1.17
CA TYR A 194 7.69 -7.55 -1.60
C TYR A 194 6.93 -8.74 -1.01
N VAL A 195 6.76 -8.71 0.30
CA VAL A 195 5.94 -9.66 1.07
C VAL A 195 5.13 -8.92 2.13
N ASN A 196 3.94 -9.39 2.46
CA ASN A 196 3.09 -8.83 3.51
C ASN A 196 2.14 -9.88 4.10
N LYS A 197 1.64 -9.64 5.32
CA LYS A 197 0.77 -10.57 6.05
C LYS A 197 -0.63 -10.72 5.44
N SER A 198 -1.15 -9.68 4.79
CA SER A 198 -2.53 -9.70 4.30
C SER A 198 -2.70 -10.53 3.03
N PHE A 199 -1.65 -10.70 2.23
CA PHE A 199 -1.78 -11.37 0.94
C PHE A 199 -0.76 -12.50 0.73
N THR A 200 0.44 -12.45 1.31
CA THR A 200 1.46 -13.46 1.04
C THR A 200 1.16 -14.78 1.73
N SER A 201 0.86 -15.80 0.96
CA SER A 201 0.54 -17.15 1.43
C SER A 201 1.79 -17.96 1.74
N HIS A 202 2.71 -18.07 0.77
CA HIS A 202 3.93 -18.84 0.92
C HIS A 202 4.98 -18.48 -0.12
N ILE A 203 6.24 -18.88 0.13
CA ILE A 203 7.34 -18.84 -0.83
C ILE A 203 7.33 -20.15 -1.60
N GLU A 204 7.15 -20.09 -2.91
CA GLU A 204 6.84 -21.26 -3.75
C GLU A 204 7.96 -22.31 -3.80
N GLN A 205 9.24 -21.91 -3.69
CA GLN A 205 10.39 -22.81 -3.76
C GLN A 205 10.73 -23.48 -2.42
N LEU A 206 9.93 -23.24 -1.38
CA LEU A 206 10.16 -23.76 -0.03
C LEU A 206 9.05 -24.74 0.37
N LYS A 207 9.38 -25.68 1.24
CA LYS A 207 8.35 -26.46 1.95
C LYS A 207 7.57 -25.55 2.87
N LYS A 208 6.34 -25.90 3.17
CA LYS A 208 5.44 -25.03 3.98
C LYS A 208 6.09 -24.54 5.28
N TRP A 209 6.69 -25.44 6.07
CA TRP A 209 7.30 -25.05 7.34
C TRP A 209 8.52 -24.12 7.17
N GLU A 210 9.28 -24.28 6.09
CA GLU A 210 10.41 -23.41 5.73
C GLU A 210 9.91 -22.02 5.34
N SER A 211 8.90 -22.00 4.47
CA SER A 211 8.24 -20.75 4.06
C SER A 211 7.65 -20.00 5.24
N ASP A 212 6.91 -20.71 6.12
CA ASP A 212 6.31 -20.11 7.32
C ASP A 212 7.38 -19.50 8.23
N ALA A 213 8.51 -20.19 8.44
CA ALA A 213 9.61 -19.68 9.26
C ALA A 213 10.29 -18.44 8.65
N VAL A 214 10.54 -18.45 7.34
CA VAL A 214 11.15 -17.30 6.64
C VAL A 214 10.21 -16.10 6.64
N LEU A 215 8.94 -16.29 6.26
CA LEU A 215 7.96 -15.21 6.21
C LEU A 215 7.71 -14.61 7.61
N SER A 216 7.57 -15.44 8.64
CA SER A 216 7.43 -14.95 10.03
C SER A 216 8.63 -14.10 10.45
N GLY A 217 9.84 -14.55 10.14
CA GLY A 217 11.06 -13.79 10.42
C GLY A 217 11.11 -12.44 9.68
N LEU A 218 10.70 -12.40 8.41
CA LEU A 218 10.62 -11.18 7.63
C LEU A 218 9.55 -10.22 8.16
N TYR A 219 8.38 -10.71 8.55
CA TYR A 219 7.32 -9.88 9.13
C TYR A 219 7.76 -9.28 10.47
N ASP A 220 8.34 -10.08 11.37
CA ASP A 220 8.89 -9.60 12.63
C ASP A 220 9.99 -8.55 12.41
N PHE A 221 10.84 -8.74 11.42
CA PHE A 221 11.87 -7.80 11.02
C PHE A 221 11.26 -6.47 10.55
N ILE A 222 10.25 -6.50 9.66
CA ILE A 222 9.56 -5.30 9.15
C ILE A 222 8.87 -4.55 10.30
N GLU A 223 8.20 -5.27 11.20
CA GLU A 223 7.43 -4.68 12.31
C GLU A 223 8.31 -4.06 13.40
N ARG A 224 9.50 -4.59 13.64
CA ARG A 224 10.35 -4.19 14.77
C ARG A 224 11.54 -3.32 14.39
N ASN A 225 11.91 -3.27 13.12
CA ASN A 225 13.10 -2.54 12.69
C ASN A 225 12.81 -1.05 12.50
N LEU A 226 13.25 -0.23 13.45
CA LEU A 226 13.11 1.22 13.40
C LEU A 226 13.96 1.90 12.32
N ARG A 227 15.00 1.23 11.78
CA ARG A 227 15.86 1.78 10.73
C ARG A 227 15.18 1.85 9.37
N ILE A 228 14.18 1.03 9.14
CA ILE A 228 13.38 1.05 7.89
C ILE A 228 12.68 2.40 7.72
N GLY A 229 12.43 3.13 8.80
CA GLY A 229 11.66 4.36 8.81
C GLY A 229 10.15 4.09 8.82
N ARG A 230 9.44 4.92 9.57
CA ARG A 230 7.97 4.89 9.66
C ARG A 230 7.45 6.31 9.62
N ALA A 231 6.40 6.55 8.85
CA ALA A 231 5.65 7.79 8.88
C ALA A 231 4.25 7.51 9.46
N HIS A 232 3.79 8.43 10.32
CA HIS A 232 2.43 8.49 10.84
C HIS A 232 1.76 9.71 10.22
N VAL A 233 0.62 9.53 9.57
CA VAL A 233 -0.13 10.60 8.90
C VAL A 233 -1.63 10.46 9.12
#